data_fe55db1d5d4dc2ccd2f95451a78199e7
#
_entry.id   fe55db1d5d4dc2ccd2f95451a78199e7
#
_cell.length_a   1.000
_cell.length_b   1.000
_cell.length_c   1.000
_cell.angle_alpha   90.00
_cell.angle_beta   90.00
_cell.angle_gamma   90.00
#
_symmetry.space_group_name_H-M   'P 1'
#
loop_
_entity.id
_entity.type
_entity.pdbx_description
1 polymer ?
#
loop_
_entity_poly.entity_id
_entity_poly.type
_entity_poly.pdbx_seq_one_letter_code
_entity_poly.pdbx_strand_id
1 'polypeptide(L)'
;MYLQAWRNAKDYNDRRGTVGAWLVMLARSRAIDRVRSRASRSRREEPFQEFAQFRSTEPGPHHNTEAAQRRYRVAAALDTLPPEQREVLELACFSGLTHTELAAQLNQPLGTVKTRVRQGMMKIRELLVEFK
;
A
#
# COMPACT_ATOMS: atom_id res chain seq x y z
N MET A 1 -11.87 16.10 -2.99
CA MET A 1 -11.34 15.33 -1.86
C MET A 1 -12.17 15.48 -0.60
N TYR A 2 -12.48 16.67 -0.15
CA TYR A 2 -13.28 16.92 1.08
C TYR A 2 -14.70 16.32 1.02
N LEU A 3 -15.39 16.44 -0.12
CA LEU A 3 -16.72 15.86 -0.30
C LEU A 3 -16.74 14.34 -0.17
N GLN A 4 -15.68 13.67 -0.58
CA GLN A 4 -15.60 12.22 -0.47
C GLN A 4 -15.23 11.78 0.96
N ALA A 5 -14.34 12.51 1.61
CA ALA A 5 -14.08 12.29 3.02
C ALA A 5 -15.36 12.45 3.84
N TRP A 6 -16.17 13.44 3.52
CA TRP A 6 -17.49 13.65 4.12
C TRP A 6 -18.45 12.49 3.86
N ARG A 7 -18.56 12.03 2.62
CA ARG A 7 -19.43 10.90 2.25
C ARG A 7 -19.01 9.60 2.91
N ASN A 8 -17.70 9.38 3.02
CA ASN A 8 -17.14 8.15 3.59
C ASN A 8 -16.86 8.27 5.10
N ALA A 9 -17.20 9.38 5.73
CA ALA A 9 -17.00 9.57 7.17
C ALA A 9 -17.72 8.51 8.03
N LYS A 10 -18.81 7.95 7.52
CA LYS A 10 -19.54 6.85 8.16
C LYS A 10 -18.75 5.54 8.20
N ASP A 11 -17.83 5.35 7.27
CA ASP A 11 -17.01 4.14 7.16
C ASP A 11 -15.72 4.23 7.98
N TYR A 12 -15.47 5.40 8.58
CA TYR A 12 -14.34 5.58 9.46
C TYR A 12 -14.49 4.79 10.75
N ASN A 13 -13.47 4.04 11.10
CA ASN A 13 -13.41 3.29 12.34
C ASN A 13 -12.07 3.58 13.03
N ASP A 14 -12.13 4.20 14.21
CA ASP A 14 -10.98 4.54 15.03
C ASP A 14 -10.13 3.34 15.46
N ARG A 15 -10.72 2.15 15.53
CA ARG A 15 -10.02 0.90 15.83
C ARG A 15 -9.08 0.46 14.71
N ARG A 16 -9.27 0.95 13.48
CA ARG A 16 -8.45 0.61 12.31
C ARG A 16 -7.27 1.55 12.09
N GLY A 17 -7.27 2.70 12.72
CA GLY A 17 -6.20 3.68 12.60
C GLY A 17 -6.64 5.11 12.89
N THR A 18 -5.70 6.02 12.79
CA THR A 18 -5.96 7.46 13.00
C THR A 18 -6.70 8.09 11.82
N VAL A 19 -7.36 9.21 12.08
CA VAL A 19 -8.02 10.00 11.01
C VAL A 19 -7.03 10.41 9.92
N GLY A 20 -5.81 10.79 10.29
CA GLY A 20 -4.75 11.14 9.35
C GLY A 20 -4.40 9.99 8.42
N ALA A 21 -4.21 8.78 8.94
CA ALA A 21 -3.94 7.59 8.14
C ALA A 21 -5.10 7.25 7.20
N TRP A 22 -6.33 7.40 7.66
CA TRP A 22 -7.53 7.20 6.85
C TRP A 22 -7.63 8.20 5.70
N LEU A 23 -7.37 9.48 5.97
CA LEU A 23 -7.33 10.52 4.94
C LEU A 23 -6.23 10.28 3.90
N VAL A 24 -5.05 9.85 4.32
CA VAL A 24 -3.95 9.48 3.41
C VAL A 24 -4.35 8.32 2.52
N MET A 25 -5.01 7.29 3.05
CA MET A 25 -5.55 6.18 2.26
C MET A 25 -6.56 6.64 1.21
N LEU A 26 -7.48 7.53 1.59
CA LEU A 26 -8.45 8.10 0.64
C LEU A 26 -7.76 8.91 -0.45
N ALA A 27 -6.80 9.75 -0.08
CA ALA A 27 -6.06 10.56 -1.03
C ALA A 27 -5.28 9.69 -2.02
N ARG A 28 -4.64 8.62 -1.52
CA ARG A 28 -3.92 7.64 -2.35
C ARG A 28 -4.84 6.93 -3.32
N SER A 29 -5.97 6.40 -2.84
CA SER A 29 -6.96 5.75 -3.70
C SER A 29 -7.42 6.68 -4.82
N ARG A 30 -7.68 7.93 -4.50
CA ARG A 30 -8.09 8.95 -5.48
C ARG A 30 -7.00 9.26 -6.50
N ALA A 31 -5.76 9.38 -6.04
CA ALA A 31 -4.63 9.62 -6.93
C ALA A 31 -4.46 8.46 -7.93
N ILE A 32 -4.53 7.23 -7.45
CA ILE A 32 -4.47 6.02 -8.29
C ILE A 32 -5.62 6.00 -9.30
N ASP A 33 -6.85 6.24 -8.87
CA ASP A 33 -8.03 6.28 -9.76
C ASP A 33 -7.88 7.35 -10.83
N ARG A 34 -7.33 8.51 -10.47
CA ARG A 34 -7.10 9.61 -11.40
C ARG A 34 -6.03 9.29 -12.44
N VAL A 35 -4.95 8.65 -12.02
CA VAL A 35 -3.89 8.17 -12.92
C VAL A 35 -4.44 7.11 -13.88
N ARG A 36 -5.22 6.16 -13.38
CA ARG A 36 -5.86 5.12 -14.18
C ARG A 36 -6.85 5.71 -15.20
N SER A 37 -7.65 6.69 -14.78
CA SER A 37 -8.60 7.38 -15.67
C SER A 37 -7.88 8.12 -16.80
N ARG A 38 -6.74 8.75 -16.50
CA ARG A 38 -5.91 9.40 -17.53
C ARG A 38 -5.24 8.39 -18.46
N ALA A 39 -4.70 7.30 -17.92
CA ALA A 39 -4.09 6.23 -18.71
C ALA A 39 -5.12 5.53 -19.62
N SER A 40 -6.37 5.37 -19.18
CA SER A 40 -7.46 4.85 -19.99
C SER A 40 -7.81 5.76 -21.16
N ARG A 41 -7.63 7.07 -21.01
CA ARG A 41 -7.81 8.05 -22.10
C ARG A 41 -6.62 8.10 -23.06
N SER A 42 -5.42 7.82 -22.56
CA SER A 42 -4.17 7.77 -23.31
C SER A 42 -3.78 6.31 -23.50
N ARG A 43 -4.36 5.64 -24.47
CA ARG A 43 -4.06 4.24 -24.83
C ARG A 43 -2.70 4.09 -25.49
N ARG A 44 -1.63 4.61 -24.89
CA ARG A 44 -0.25 4.38 -25.37
C ARG A 44 0.71 4.44 -24.19
N GLU A 45 1.25 3.23 -23.90
CA GLU A 45 2.63 2.94 -23.52
C GLU A 45 3.20 3.75 -22.36
N GLU A 46 3.25 3.16 -21.29
CA GLU A 46 4.27 2.61 -20.42
C GLU A 46 3.72 2.37 -19.03
N PRO A 47 3.67 1.13 -18.60
CA PRO A 47 3.21 0.83 -17.27
C PRO A 47 4.38 0.87 -16.29
N PHE A 48 4.22 1.60 -15.22
CA PHE A 48 4.73 1.27 -13.91
C PHE A 48 6.26 1.20 -13.66
N GLN A 49 7.14 1.75 -14.49
CA GLN A 49 8.55 1.86 -14.13
C GLN A 49 8.83 2.92 -13.05
N GLU A 50 7.96 3.91 -12.89
CA GLU A 50 8.14 4.94 -11.86
C GLU A 50 8.01 4.42 -10.42
N PHE A 51 7.24 3.35 -10.19
CA PHE A 51 7.11 2.80 -8.84
C PHE A 51 8.31 1.97 -8.37
N ALA A 52 9.11 1.46 -9.30
CA ALA A 52 10.37 0.81 -8.95
C ALA A 52 11.39 1.80 -8.38
N GLN A 53 11.31 3.06 -8.75
CA GLN A 53 12.17 4.12 -8.22
C GLN A 53 11.88 4.47 -6.76
N PHE A 54 10.65 4.25 -6.28
CA PHE A 54 10.33 4.47 -4.87
C PHE A 54 11.04 3.49 -3.91
N ARG A 55 11.47 2.34 -4.44
CA ARG A 55 12.21 1.34 -3.68
C ARG A 55 13.69 1.66 -3.54
N SER A 56 14.23 2.49 -4.41
CA SER A 56 15.65 2.81 -4.51
C SER A 56 16.01 4.21 -4.02
N THR A 57 15.12 4.89 -3.32
CA THR A 57 15.51 6.11 -2.63
C THR A 57 16.32 5.71 -1.39
N GLU A 58 17.61 5.50 -1.59
CA GLU A 58 18.54 5.47 -0.49
C GLU A 58 18.33 6.75 0.34
N PRO A 59 18.21 6.63 1.66
CA PRO A 59 18.11 7.83 2.49
C PRO A 59 19.38 8.66 2.30
N GLY A 60 19.22 9.86 1.75
CA GLY A 60 20.31 10.81 1.71
C GLY A 60 20.86 11.07 3.12
N PRO A 61 22.11 11.55 3.25
CA PRO A 61 22.88 11.59 4.51
C PRO A 61 22.27 12.47 5.62
N HIS A 62 21.09 13.06 5.42
CA HIS A 62 20.46 13.98 6.36
C HIS A 62 19.20 13.42 7.06
N HIS A 63 18.91 12.12 6.96
CA HIS A 63 17.68 11.56 7.52
C HIS A 63 17.93 10.63 8.72
N ASN A 64 18.42 11.21 9.80
CA ASN A 64 18.29 10.60 11.13
C ASN A 64 16.94 10.99 11.76
N THR A 65 15.88 10.93 10.95
CA THR A 65 14.53 11.33 11.36
C THR A 65 13.71 10.11 11.76
N GLU A 66 12.68 10.33 12.57
CA GLU A 66 11.66 9.33 12.91
C GLU A 66 11.11 8.62 11.66
N ALA A 67 11.04 9.32 10.54
CA ALA A 67 10.57 8.75 9.27
C ALA A 67 11.51 7.65 8.74
N ALA A 68 12.83 7.82 8.85
CA ALA A 68 13.78 6.78 8.46
C ALA A 68 13.70 5.56 9.37
N GLN A 69 13.53 5.76 10.68
CA GLN A 69 13.33 4.68 11.63
C GLN A 69 12.02 3.92 11.36
N ARG A 70 10.93 4.62 11.06
CA ARG A 70 9.66 4.00 10.69
C ARG A 70 9.78 3.16 9.42
N ARG A 71 10.45 3.68 8.39
CA ARG A 71 10.71 2.93 7.14
C ARG A 71 11.52 1.66 7.40
N TYR A 72 12.56 1.76 8.21
CA TYR A 72 13.36 0.62 8.59
C TYR A 72 12.54 -0.44 9.32
N ARG A 73 11.71 -0.06 10.27
CA ARG A 73 10.81 -0.97 11.01
C ARG A 73 9.82 -1.67 10.09
N VAL A 74 9.24 -0.93 9.16
CA VAL A 74 8.31 -1.50 8.17
C VAL A 74 9.03 -2.49 7.26
N ALA A 75 10.22 -2.14 6.77
CA ALA A 75 11.02 -3.03 5.94
C ALA A 75 11.40 -4.31 6.70
N ALA A 76 11.84 -4.18 7.95
CA ALA A 76 12.16 -5.32 8.79
C ALA A 76 10.94 -6.21 9.05
N ALA A 77 9.77 -5.61 9.29
CA ALA A 77 8.52 -6.36 9.44
C ALA A 77 8.13 -7.11 8.16
N LEU A 78 8.31 -6.49 7.00
CA LEU A 78 8.08 -7.14 5.71
C LEU A 78 9.02 -8.35 5.51
N ASP A 79 10.26 -8.23 5.93
CA ASP A 79 11.24 -9.33 5.80
C ASP A 79 10.89 -10.55 6.66
N THR A 80 10.10 -10.40 7.71
CA THR A 80 9.64 -11.51 8.54
C THR A 80 8.46 -12.28 7.96
N LEU A 81 7.80 -11.74 6.95
CA LEU A 81 6.66 -12.38 6.32
C LEU A 81 7.08 -13.58 5.46
N PRO A 82 6.22 -14.62 5.35
CA PRO A 82 6.40 -15.64 4.33
C PRO A 82 6.50 -15.02 2.93
N PRO A 83 7.36 -15.55 2.04
CA PRO A 83 7.58 -14.95 0.71
C PRO A 83 6.30 -14.69 -0.08
N GLU A 84 5.34 -15.59 0.00
CA GLU A 84 4.06 -15.48 -0.70
C GLU A 84 3.19 -14.33 -0.19
N GLN A 85 3.18 -14.09 1.12
CA GLN A 85 2.45 -12.97 1.72
C GLN A 85 3.16 -11.65 1.45
N ARG A 86 4.48 -11.65 1.53
CA ARG A 86 5.32 -10.48 1.26
C ARG A 86 5.13 -10.00 -0.18
N GLU A 87 5.27 -10.89 -1.16
CA GLU A 87 5.11 -10.56 -2.57
C GLU A 87 3.75 -9.92 -2.87
N VAL A 88 2.68 -10.56 -2.44
CA VAL A 88 1.31 -10.07 -2.66
C VAL A 88 1.10 -8.73 -1.97
N LEU A 89 1.61 -8.56 -0.75
CA LEU A 89 1.47 -7.33 0.01
C LEU A 89 2.27 -6.17 -0.60
N GLU A 90 3.50 -6.43 -1.02
CA GLU A 90 4.34 -5.43 -1.70
C GLU A 90 3.67 -4.97 -3.00
N LEU A 91 3.19 -5.89 -3.82
CA LEU A 91 2.48 -5.56 -5.04
C LEU A 91 1.17 -4.81 -4.77
N ALA A 92 0.40 -5.22 -3.77
CA ALA A 92 -0.84 -4.53 -3.40
C ALA A 92 -0.58 -3.09 -2.93
N CYS A 93 0.50 -2.86 -2.21
CA CYS A 93 0.84 -1.54 -1.66
C CYS A 93 1.53 -0.62 -2.67
N PHE A 94 2.40 -1.15 -3.53
CA PHE A 94 3.29 -0.34 -4.36
C PHE A 94 2.96 -0.32 -5.84
N SER A 95 2.29 -1.34 -6.38
CA SER A 95 1.96 -1.37 -7.81
C SER A 95 0.72 -0.57 -8.20
N GLY A 96 -0.11 -0.20 -7.23
CA GLY A 96 -1.40 0.44 -7.49
C GLY A 96 -2.44 -0.48 -8.16
N LEU A 97 -2.16 -1.77 -8.26
CA LEU A 97 -3.09 -2.76 -8.81
C LEU A 97 -4.23 -3.07 -7.82
N THR A 98 -5.40 -3.36 -8.35
CA THR A 98 -6.49 -3.93 -7.56
C THR A 98 -6.21 -5.39 -7.21
N HIS A 99 -6.88 -5.92 -6.20
CA HIS A 99 -6.75 -7.34 -5.86
C HIS A 99 -7.13 -8.26 -7.02
N THR A 100 -8.09 -7.87 -7.83
CA THR A 100 -8.49 -8.61 -9.04
C THR A 100 -7.37 -8.63 -10.08
N GLU A 101 -6.74 -7.48 -10.32
CA GLU A 101 -5.59 -7.37 -11.24
C GLU A 101 -4.39 -8.16 -10.72
N LEU A 102 -4.13 -8.14 -9.41
CA LEU A 102 -3.08 -8.95 -8.78
C LEU A 102 -3.37 -10.45 -8.95
N ALA A 103 -4.60 -10.88 -8.74
CA ALA A 103 -5.00 -12.27 -8.95
C ALA A 103 -4.72 -12.73 -10.38
N ALA A 104 -5.02 -11.89 -11.35
CA ALA A 104 -4.72 -12.16 -12.76
C ALA A 104 -3.22 -12.20 -13.04
N GLN A 105 -2.45 -11.24 -12.53
CA GLN A 105 -1.01 -11.15 -12.73
C GLN A 105 -0.25 -12.31 -12.08
N LEU A 106 -0.64 -12.69 -10.87
CA LEU A 106 -0.01 -13.78 -10.12
C LEU A 106 -0.59 -15.17 -10.47
N ASN A 107 -1.60 -15.21 -11.34
CA ASN A 107 -2.32 -16.43 -11.71
C ASN A 107 -2.83 -17.19 -10.46
N GLN A 108 -3.44 -16.48 -9.55
CA GLN A 108 -3.98 -17.00 -8.28
C GLN A 108 -5.45 -16.61 -8.11
N PRO A 109 -6.23 -17.42 -7.36
CA PRO A 109 -7.60 -17.05 -7.04
C PRO A 109 -7.69 -15.74 -6.27
N LEU A 110 -8.69 -14.91 -6.56
CA LEU A 110 -8.92 -13.64 -5.88
C LEU A 110 -9.04 -13.80 -4.34
N GLY A 111 -9.71 -14.86 -3.90
CA GLY A 111 -9.84 -15.18 -2.47
C GLY A 111 -8.49 -15.42 -1.80
N THR A 112 -7.58 -16.10 -2.48
CA THR A 112 -6.22 -16.33 -2.00
C THR A 112 -5.44 -15.03 -1.86
N VAL A 113 -5.50 -14.16 -2.86
CA VAL A 113 -4.86 -12.84 -2.83
C VAL A 113 -5.38 -12.01 -1.65
N LYS A 114 -6.69 -11.91 -1.49
CA LYS A 114 -7.32 -11.19 -0.36
C LYS A 114 -6.89 -11.74 1.00
N THR A 115 -6.86 -13.06 1.13
CA THR A 115 -6.45 -13.71 2.38
C THR A 115 -4.98 -13.44 2.69
N ARG A 116 -4.10 -13.53 1.72
CA ARG A 116 -2.67 -13.26 1.89
C ARG A 116 -2.40 -11.80 2.26
N VAL A 117 -3.06 -10.86 1.61
CA VAL A 117 -2.97 -9.43 1.96
C VAL A 117 -3.43 -9.21 3.40
N ARG A 118 -4.57 -9.76 3.78
CA ARG A 118 -5.11 -9.64 5.14
C ARG A 118 -4.16 -10.22 6.19
N GLN A 119 -3.67 -11.42 5.97
CA GLN A 119 -2.74 -12.09 6.90
C GLN A 119 -1.42 -11.33 7.03
N GLY A 120 -0.87 -10.86 5.91
CA GLY A 120 0.34 -10.05 5.90
C GLY A 120 0.17 -8.75 6.68
N MET A 121 -0.94 -8.04 6.46
CA MET A 121 -1.26 -6.81 7.18
C MET A 121 -1.45 -7.03 8.68
N MET A 122 -2.09 -8.13 9.08
CA MET A 122 -2.25 -8.46 10.49
C MET A 122 -0.91 -8.70 11.17
N LYS A 123 -0.01 -9.47 10.56
CA LYS A 123 1.33 -9.73 11.09
C LYS A 123 2.16 -8.46 11.21
N ILE A 124 2.15 -7.62 10.19
CA ILE A 124 2.86 -6.33 10.23
C ILE A 124 2.31 -5.46 11.36
N ARG A 125 1.00 -5.40 11.51
CA ARG A 125 0.38 -4.65 12.60
C ARG A 125 0.84 -5.13 13.97
N GLU A 126 0.84 -6.43 14.21
CA GLU A 126 1.32 -7.02 15.47
C GLU A 126 2.77 -6.64 15.74
N LEU A 127 3.65 -6.81 14.77
CA LEU A 127 5.06 -6.47 14.88
C LEU A 127 5.30 -4.97 15.13
N LEU A 128 4.55 -4.09 14.47
CA LEU A 128 4.69 -2.65 14.67
C LEU A 128 4.14 -2.18 16.02
N VAL A 129 3.17 -2.87 16.59
CA VAL A 129 2.65 -2.58 17.95
C VAL A 129 3.66 -2.97 19.02
N GLU A 130 4.39 -4.07 18.85
CA GLU A 130 5.45 -4.49 19.78
C GLU A 130 6.62 -3.50 19.82
N PHE A 131 6.79 -2.67 18.79
CA PHE A 131 7.87 -1.66 18.71
C PHE A 131 7.49 -0.30 19.32
N LYS A 132 6.35 -0.18 19.95
CA LYS A 132 6.05 0.98 20.76
C LYS A 132 6.66 0.83 22.15
#